data_a0921ade6a4d182857bca36266176a08
#
_entry.id   a0921ade6a4d182857bca36266176a08
#
_cell.length_a   1.000
_cell.length_b   1.000
_cell.length_c   1.000
_cell.angle_alpha   90.00
_cell.angle_beta   90.00
_cell.angle_gamma   90.00
#
_symmetry.space_group_name_H-M   'P 1'
#
loop_
_entity.id
_entity.type
_entity.pdbx_description
1 polymer ?
#
loop_
_entity_poly.entity_id
_entity_poly.type
_entity_poly.pdbx_seq_one_letter_code
_entity_poly.pdbx_strand_id
1 'polypeptide(L)'
;MSDLVKPVVLIIRDGWGENHDASYDAYNAVKLANTPIADQLSAQYPRTEIRASGLAVGLPEGIMGNSEVGHQNIGAGRVVDQEIVRINKGIETGSVKESPALRKALSHVKNMGTALHFMGLVSDAGVHSMLDHLYGLIEIAKQEGIEKVYLHAFTDGRDTGPFTGKTFIEQAEAQMAALGVGEIASVTGRYWAMDRDNRWDRVQRAYDCLTGRTIEKTFSSATDAVQAQYDNPETSGTKGDEFCPPSLILAEDGQPIATIKCGDSVLFINFRG
;
A
#
# COMPACT_ATOMS: atom_id res chain seq x y z
N MET A 1 5.21 -30.94 -48.69
CA MET A 1 6.33 -30.56 -47.83
C MET A 1 5.74 -29.69 -46.74
N SER A 2 5.71 -30.16 -45.50
CA SER A 2 5.23 -29.33 -44.38
C SER A 2 6.21 -28.18 -44.21
N ASP A 3 5.73 -26.93 -44.31
CA ASP A 3 6.51 -25.75 -43.95
C ASP A 3 6.91 -25.90 -42.50
N LEU A 4 8.15 -26.30 -42.28
CA LEU A 4 8.74 -26.35 -40.96
C LEU A 4 8.76 -24.92 -40.42
N VAL A 5 7.89 -24.64 -39.43
CA VAL A 5 7.89 -23.36 -38.70
C VAL A 5 9.26 -23.17 -38.12
N LYS A 6 10.00 -22.16 -38.57
CA LYS A 6 11.32 -21.84 -38.03
C LYS A 6 11.16 -21.41 -36.55
N PRO A 7 11.94 -21.96 -35.63
CA PRO A 7 11.86 -21.56 -34.24
C PRO A 7 12.28 -20.10 -34.07
N VAL A 8 11.59 -19.39 -33.15
CA VAL A 8 11.98 -18.06 -32.68
C VAL A 8 12.62 -18.21 -31.30
N VAL A 9 13.75 -17.58 -31.11
CA VAL A 9 14.44 -17.55 -29.81
C VAL A 9 14.39 -16.13 -29.28
N LEU A 10 13.80 -15.97 -28.10
CA LEU A 10 13.81 -14.73 -27.33
C LEU A 10 14.85 -14.84 -26.23
N ILE A 11 15.84 -13.94 -26.23
CA ILE A 11 16.86 -13.85 -25.18
C ILE A 11 16.63 -12.58 -24.40
N ILE A 12 16.30 -12.72 -23.11
CA ILE A 12 16.09 -11.59 -22.20
C ILE A 12 17.35 -11.45 -21.34
N ARG A 13 17.98 -10.29 -21.45
CA ARG A 13 19.12 -9.90 -20.57
C ARG A 13 18.56 -8.99 -19.48
N ASP A 14 18.14 -9.60 -18.39
CA ASP A 14 17.53 -8.90 -17.26
C ASP A 14 18.52 -7.92 -16.62
N GLY A 15 18.06 -6.71 -16.28
CA GLY A 15 18.90 -5.64 -15.74
C GLY A 15 19.83 -4.96 -16.75
N TRP A 16 19.80 -5.37 -18.02
CA TRP A 16 20.63 -4.77 -19.07
C TRP A 16 19.87 -3.62 -19.76
N GLY A 17 19.91 -2.44 -19.13
CA GLY A 17 19.20 -1.24 -19.63
C GLY A 17 20.12 -0.26 -20.34
N GLU A 18 19.53 0.59 -21.17
CA GLU A 18 20.19 1.75 -21.75
C GLU A 18 20.04 2.95 -20.81
N ASN A 19 21.15 3.66 -20.56
CA ASN A 19 21.15 4.91 -19.82
C ASN A 19 21.86 5.99 -20.65
N HIS A 20 21.12 7.03 -21.03
CA HIS A 20 21.64 8.15 -21.83
C HIS A 20 22.24 9.26 -20.99
N ASP A 21 22.09 9.24 -19.68
CA ASP A 21 22.68 10.23 -18.79
C ASP A 21 24.18 9.98 -18.62
N ALA A 22 24.98 10.81 -19.29
CA ALA A 22 26.44 10.70 -19.26
C ALA A 22 27.06 10.89 -17.87
N SER A 23 26.34 11.48 -16.91
CA SER A 23 26.82 11.63 -15.54
C SER A 23 27.01 10.28 -14.83
N TYR A 24 26.32 9.23 -15.30
CA TYR A 24 26.43 7.87 -14.77
C TYR A 24 27.45 6.99 -15.50
N ASP A 25 28.09 7.47 -16.56
CA ASP A 25 28.97 6.63 -17.40
C ASP A 25 30.12 5.99 -16.61
N ALA A 26 30.66 6.68 -15.62
CA ALA A 26 31.73 6.16 -14.75
C ALA A 26 31.28 4.98 -13.87
N TYR A 27 29.98 4.80 -13.69
CA TYR A 27 29.37 3.74 -12.83
C TYR A 27 28.50 2.79 -13.65
N ASN A 28 28.35 3.03 -14.96
CA ASN A 28 27.50 2.20 -15.83
C ASN A 28 28.22 0.92 -16.23
N ALA A 29 27.96 -0.15 -15.49
CA ALA A 29 28.59 -1.45 -15.73
C ALA A 29 28.36 -1.99 -17.14
N VAL A 30 27.24 -1.66 -17.80
CA VAL A 30 26.94 -2.05 -19.18
C VAL A 30 27.88 -1.36 -20.17
N LYS A 31 28.11 -0.06 -20.00
CA LYS A 31 29.03 0.73 -20.85
C LYS A 31 30.51 0.38 -20.59
N LEU A 32 30.86 0.03 -19.35
CA LEU A 32 32.24 -0.26 -18.96
C LEU A 32 32.65 -1.71 -19.27
N ALA A 33 31.70 -2.59 -19.49
CA ALA A 33 31.98 -4.00 -19.77
C ALA A 33 32.51 -4.21 -21.19
N ASN A 34 33.39 -5.17 -21.36
CA ASN A 34 33.83 -5.63 -22.68
C ASN A 34 32.77 -6.59 -23.26
N THR A 35 31.94 -6.09 -24.19
CA THR A 35 30.77 -6.80 -24.73
C THR A 35 30.78 -6.92 -26.27
N PRO A 36 31.84 -7.52 -26.85
CA PRO A 36 32.07 -7.49 -28.31
C PRO A 36 30.90 -8.09 -29.13
N ILE A 37 30.25 -9.11 -28.62
CA ILE A 37 29.09 -9.73 -29.32
C ILE A 37 27.86 -8.82 -29.23
N ALA A 38 27.57 -8.23 -28.07
CA ALA A 38 26.46 -7.30 -27.92
C ALA A 38 26.66 -6.05 -28.78
N ASP A 39 27.87 -5.52 -28.81
CA ASP A 39 28.24 -4.37 -29.63
C ASP A 39 28.08 -4.66 -31.12
N GLN A 40 28.56 -5.84 -31.57
CA GLN A 40 28.38 -6.28 -32.95
C GLN A 40 26.90 -6.41 -33.32
N LEU A 41 26.09 -7.06 -32.48
CA LEU A 41 24.66 -7.21 -32.72
C LEU A 41 23.95 -5.85 -32.82
N SER A 42 24.27 -4.94 -31.90
CA SER A 42 23.71 -3.59 -31.89
C SER A 42 24.08 -2.76 -33.12
N ALA A 43 25.26 -3.00 -33.70
CA ALA A 43 25.71 -2.30 -34.90
C ALA A 43 25.15 -2.90 -36.21
N GLN A 44 24.86 -4.19 -36.24
CA GLN A 44 24.53 -4.91 -37.48
C GLN A 44 23.03 -5.17 -37.68
N TYR A 45 22.22 -5.15 -36.60
CA TYR A 45 20.82 -5.50 -36.65
C TYR A 45 19.91 -4.34 -36.19
N PRO A 46 18.65 -4.31 -36.62
CA PRO A 46 17.70 -3.31 -36.16
C PRO A 46 17.59 -3.28 -34.64
N ARG A 47 17.59 -2.08 -34.07
CA ARG A 47 17.50 -1.83 -32.66
C ARG A 47 16.38 -0.84 -32.37
N THR A 48 15.68 -1.04 -31.27
CA THR A 48 14.71 -0.09 -30.72
C THR A 48 14.80 -0.11 -29.19
N GLU A 49 14.31 0.95 -28.59
CA GLU A 49 14.22 1.07 -27.15
C GLU A 49 12.77 0.98 -26.70
N ILE A 50 12.55 0.36 -25.55
CA ILE A 50 11.25 0.29 -24.88
C ILE A 50 11.37 0.94 -23.50
N ARG A 51 10.28 1.53 -23.03
CA ARG A 51 10.22 2.06 -21.67
C ARG A 51 10.15 0.90 -20.67
N ALA A 52 10.90 1.04 -19.56
CA ALA A 52 11.01 0.02 -18.51
C ALA A 52 10.49 0.51 -17.15
N SER A 53 9.71 1.61 -17.10
CA SER A 53 9.22 2.20 -15.87
C SER A 53 7.83 2.84 -16.04
N GLY A 54 7.19 3.16 -14.94
CA GLY A 54 5.93 3.90 -14.89
C GLY A 54 4.78 3.19 -15.62
N LEU A 55 3.85 3.96 -16.16
CA LEU A 55 2.64 3.43 -16.82
C LEU A 55 2.95 2.55 -18.03
N ALA A 56 4.12 2.73 -18.65
CA ALA A 56 4.53 1.89 -19.78
C ALA A 56 4.75 0.42 -19.42
N VAL A 57 4.91 0.11 -18.15
CA VAL A 57 5.05 -1.26 -17.62
C VAL A 57 3.96 -1.62 -16.61
N GLY A 58 2.90 -0.81 -16.49
CA GLY A 58 1.79 -1.05 -15.58
C GLY A 58 2.04 -0.64 -14.13
N LEU A 59 3.02 0.22 -13.89
CA LEU A 59 3.31 0.83 -12.60
C LEU A 59 2.86 2.30 -12.58
N PRO A 60 2.67 2.92 -11.40
CA PRO A 60 2.42 4.35 -11.31
C PRO A 60 3.55 5.17 -11.97
N GLU A 61 3.22 6.39 -12.43
CA GLU A 61 4.21 7.29 -13.01
C GLU A 61 5.33 7.58 -12.01
N GLY A 62 6.57 7.64 -12.50
CA GLY A 62 7.76 7.85 -11.67
C GLY A 62 8.28 6.61 -10.93
N ILE A 63 7.55 5.51 -10.91
CA ILE A 63 8.00 4.27 -10.27
C ILE A 63 8.89 3.48 -11.24
N MET A 64 10.07 3.12 -10.75
CA MET A 64 11.05 2.30 -11.49
C MET A 64 10.48 0.89 -11.70
N GLY A 65 10.66 0.35 -12.91
CA GLY A 65 10.32 -1.03 -13.24
C GLY A 65 11.21 -2.04 -12.51
N ASN A 66 10.78 -3.29 -12.57
CA ASN A 66 11.51 -4.42 -12.01
C ASN A 66 11.36 -5.66 -12.92
N SER A 67 12.10 -6.71 -12.60
CA SER A 67 12.10 -7.95 -13.37
C SER A 67 10.71 -8.58 -13.46
N GLU A 68 9.94 -8.59 -12.36
CA GLU A 68 8.61 -9.21 -12.32
C GLU A 68 7.65 -8.55 -13.33
N VAL A 69 7.47 -7.24 -13.27
CA VAL A 69 6.57 -6.53 -14.19
C VAL A 69 7.04 -6.61 -15.64
N GLY A 70 8.36 -6.58 -15.89
CA GLY A 70 8.93 -6.72 -17.23
C GLY A 70 8.61 -8.08 -17.84
N HIS A 71 8.84 -9.15 -17.10
CA HIS A 71 8.55 -10.52 -17.57
C HIS A 71 7.05 -10.78 -17.71
N GLN A 72 6.21 -10.22 -16.81
CA GLN A 72 4.76 -10.29 -16.96
C GLN A 72 4.28 -9.65 -18.29
N ASN A 73 4.79 -8.46 -18.61
CA ASN A 73 4.42 -7.75 -19.83
C ASN A 73 4.89 -8.50 -21.09
N ILE A 74 6.11 -9.03 -21.09
CA ILE A 74 6.64 -9.84 -22.18
C ILE A 74 5.79 -11.11 -22.37
N GLY A 75 5.51 -11.82 -21.27
CA GLY A 75 4.71 -13.05 -21.32
C GLY A 75 3.26 -12.83 -21.74
N ALA A 76 2.67 -11.71 -21.33
CA ALA A 76 1.30 -11.34 -21.71
C ALA A 76 1.19 -10.73 -23.11
N GLY A 77 2.30 -10.29 -23.72
CA GLY A 77 2.31 -9.56 -24.98
C GLY A 77 1.59 -8.20 -24.93
N ARG A 78 1.41 -7.64 -23.75
CA ARG A 78 0.75 -6.35 -23.49
C ARG A 78 1.19 -5.78 -22.15
N VAL A 79 0.92 -4.50 -21.90
CA VAL A 79 1.07 -3.92 -20.58
C VAL A 79 0.04 -4.52 -19.62
N VAL A 80 0.51 -5.00 -18.47
CA VAL A 80 -0.31 -5.53 -17.38
C VAL A 80 -0.29 -4.53 -16.24
N ASP A 81 -1.41 -3.85 -16.02
CA ASP A 81 -1.55 -2.94 -14.89
C ASP A 81 -1.38 -3.71 -13.58
N GLN A 82 -0.47 -3.25 -12.73
CA GLN A 82 -0.29 -3.77 -11.38
C GLN A 82 -1.47 -3.36 -10.49
N GLU A 83 -1.64 -4.04 -9.34
CA GLU A 83 -2.81 -3.81 -8.48
C GLU A 83 -2.98 -2.33 -8.09
N ILE A 84 -1.90 -1.64 -7.77
CA ILE A 84 -1.93 -0.21 -7.44
C ILE A 84 -2.53 0.63 -8.59
N VAL A 85 -2.13 0.37 -9.84
CA VAL A 85 -2.65 1.09 -11.02
C VAL A 85 -4.11 0.72 -11.29
N ARG A 86 -4.46 -0.56 -11.11
CA ARG A 86 -5.85 -1.02 -11.26
C ARG A 86 -6.78 -0.37 -10.26
N ILE A 87 -6.35 -0.23 -8.99
CA ILE A 87 -7.14 0.42 -7.94
C ILE A 87 -7.25 1.91 -8.22
N ASN A 88 -6.14 2.60 -8.58
CA ASN A 88 -6.17 4.01 -8.96
C ASN A 88 -7.21 4.26 -10.06
N LYS A 89 -7.12 3.54 -11.18
CA LYS A 89 -8.09 3.64 -12.28
C LYS A 89 -9.52 3.31 -11.82
N GLY A 90 -9.66 2.33 -10.95
CA GLY A 90 -10.96 1.94 -10.38
C GLY A 90 -11.61 3.06 -9.55
N ILE A 91 -10.82 3.79 -8.76
CA ILE A 91 -11.28 4.93 -7.99
C ILE A 91 -11.59 6.12 -8.92
N GLU A 92 -10.66 6.48 -9.80
CA GLU A 92 -10.83 7.59 -10.76
C GLU A 92 -12.07 7.44 -11.64
N THR A 93 -12.32 6.24 -12.15
CA THR A 93 -13.48 5.95 -13.01
C THR A 93 -14.74 5.63 -12.21
N GLY A 94 -14.64 5.46 -10.90
CA GLY A 94 -15.73 5.00 -10.04
C GLY A 94 -16.04 3.51 -10.18
N SER A 95 -15.32 2.75 -11.02
CA SER A 95 -15.60 1.32 -11.27
C SER A 95 -15.32 0.43 -10.05
N VAL A 96 -14.54 0.90 -9.08
CA VAL A 96 -14.33 0.19 -7.81
C VAL A 96 -15.64 -0.03 -7.05
N LYS A 97 -16.63 0.86 -7.21
CA LYS A 97 -17.98 0.72 -6.63
C LYS A 97 -18.72 -0.51 -7.15
N GLU A 98 -18.36 -1.00 -8.33
CA GLU A 98 -18.97 -2.19 -8.93
C GLU A 98 -18.38 -3.50 -8.39
N SER A 99 -17.33 -3.42 -7.56
CA SER A 99 -16.76 -4.61 -6.91
C SER A 99 -17.81 -5.31 -6.05
N PRO A 100 -18.11 -6.60 -6.32
CA PRO A 100 -19.11 -7.32 -5.54
C PRO A 100 -18.80 -7.37 -4.04
N ALA A 101 -17.52 -7.46 -3.67
CA ALA A 101 -17.09 -7.49 -2.27
C ALA A 101 -17.35 -6.14 -1.58
N LEU A 102 -16.98 -5.02 -2.23
CA LEU A 102 -17.23 -3.69 -1.71
C LEU A 102 -18.73 -3.41 -1.58
N ARG A 103 -19.51 -3.67 -2.63
CA ARG A 103 -20.98 -3.52 -2.60
C ARG A 103 -21.64 -4.33 -1.50
N LYS A 104 -21.19 -5.56 -1.28
CA LYS A 104 -21.69 -6.40 -0.19
C LYS A 104 -21.40 -5.79 1.18
N ALA A 105 -20.18 -5.32 1.41
CA ALA A 105 -19.80 -4.68 2.67
C ALA A 105 -20.61 -3.40 2.94
N LEU A 106 -20.71 -2.50 1.95
CA LEU A 106 -21.46 -1.25 2.05
C LEU A 106 -22.95 -1.49 2.26
N SER A 107 -23.54 -2.39 1.48
CA SER A 107 -24.97 -2.73 1.62
C SER A 107 -25.27 -3.37 2.98
N HIS A 108 -24.36 -4.18 3.50
CA HIS A 108 -24.51 -4.81 4.81
C HIS A 108 -24.61 -3.77 5.92
N VAL A 109 -23.61 -2.88 6.04
CA VAL A 109 -23.63 -1.85 7.09
C VAL A 109 -24.81 -0.89 6.97
N LYS A 110 -25.20 -0.54 5.75
CA LYS A 110 -26.35 0.31 5.50
C LYS A 110 -27.67 -0.34 5.95
N ASN A 111 -27.86 -1.63 5.64
CA ASN A 111 -29.07 -2.36 6.00
C ASN A 111 -29.14 -2.68 7.50
N MET A 112 -28.01 -2.94 8.13
CA MET A 112 -27.92 -3.32 9.54
C MET A 112 -27.73 -2.11 10.48
N GLY A 113 -27.38 -0.94 9.96
CA GLY A 113 -27.06 0.24 10.76
C GLY A 113 -25.79 0.08 11.61
N THR A 114 -24.89 -0.82 11.19
CA THR A 114 -23.62 -1.13 11.86
C THR A 114 -22.47 -0.26 11.35
N ALA A 115 -21.25 -0.50 11.78
CA ALA A 115 -20.10 0.31 11.41
C ALA A 115 -19.31 -0.28 10.22
N LEU A 116 -18.67 0.60 9.46
CA LEU A 116 -17.68 0.27 8.46
C LEU A 116 -16.29 0.61 9.00
N HIS A 117 -15.43 -0.39 9.08
CA HIS A 117 -14.07 -0.24 9.52
C HIS A 117 -13.10 -0.41 8.35
N PHE A 118 -12.21 0.54 8.18
CA PHE A 118 -11.02 0.41 7.36
C PHE A 118 -9.84 0.03 8.23
N MET A 119 -8.98 -0.86 7.79
CA MET A 119 -7.72 -1.16 8.45
C MET A 119 -6.61 -1.41 7.44
N GLY A 120 -5.39 -1.07 7.78
CA GLY A 120 -4.21 -1.27 6.93
C GLY A 120 -3.16 -0.19 7.10
N LEU A 121 -2.10 -0.28 6.31
CA LEU A 121 -1.01 0.69 6.36
C LEU A 121 -1.46 2.07 5.89
N VAL A 122 -1.13 3.07 6.69
CA VAL A 122 -1.37 4.49 6.42
C VAL A 122 -0.04 5.11 6.00
N SER A 123 0.27 5.00 4.70
CA SER A 123 1.49 5.53 4.09
C SER A 123 1.32 5.75 2.59
N ASP A 124 2.27 6.44 1.98
CA ASP A 124 2.33 6.73 0.54
C ASP A 124 3.37 5.87 -0.20
N ALA A 125 3.95 4.89 0.46
CA ALA A 125 5.02 4.06 -0.11
C ALA A 125 4.59 3.26 -1.34
N GLY A 126 3.29 2.95 -1.48
CA GLY A 126 2.79 2.18 -2.61
C GLY A 126 3.24 0.72 -2.66
N VAL A 127 3.78 0.19 -1.54
CA VAL A 127 4.24 -1.20 -1.45
C VAL A 127 3.12 -2.14 -1.02
N HIS A 128 2.36 -1.76 0.02
CA HIS A 128 1.25 -2.55 0.55
C HIS A 128 -0.09 -1.84 0.41
N SER A 129 -0.10 -0.53 0.53
CA SER A 129 -1.27 0.34 0.47
C SER A 129 -0.92 1.71 -0.08
N MET A 130 -1.94 2.53 -0.34
CA MET A 130 -1.81 3.95 -0.67
C MET A 130 -2.86 4.74 0.09
N LEU A 131 -2.49 5.91 0.62
CA LEU A 131 -3.43 6.85 1.25
C LEU A 131 -4.56 7.26 0.32
N ASP A 132 -4.25 7.52 -0.96
CA ASP A 132 -5.27 7.89 -1.96
C ASP A 132 -6.34 6.81 -2.14
N HIS A 133 -5.97 5.52 -2.00
CA HIS A 133 -6.95 4.44 -2.02
C HIS A 133 -7.90 4.51 -0.83
N LEU A 134 -7.36 4.74 0.37
CA LEU A 134 -8.16 4.94 1.57
C LEU A 134 -9.12 6.10 1.42
N TYR A 135 -8.64 7.24 0.93
CA TYR A 135 -9.44 8.44 0.73
C TYR A 135 -10.58 8.21 -0.26
N GLY A 136 -10.28 7.57 -1.39
CA GLY A 136 -11.30 7.21 -2.37
C GLY A 136 -12.37 6.26 -1.81
N LEU A 137 -11.98 5.30 -0.97
CA LEU A 137 -12.92 4.38 -0.33
C LEU A 137 -13.78 5.06 0.74
N ILE A 138 -13.23 6.00 1.53
CA ILE A 138 -13.98 6.79 2.50
C ILE A 138 -14.98 7.71 1.77
N GLU A 139 -14.57 8.33 0.67
CA GLU A 139 -15.46 9.13 -0.16
C GLU A 139 -16.62 8.30 -0.71
N ILE A 140 -16.36 7.08 -1.15
CA ILE A 140 -17.41 6.16 -1.59
C ILE A 140 -18.37 5.84 -0.44
N ALA A 141 -17.86 5.55 0.77
CA ALA A 141 -18.68 5.29 1.94
C ALA A 141 -19.60 6.49 2.27
N LYS A 142 -19.06 7.72 2.20
CA LYS A 142 -19.84 8.96 2.34
C LYS A 142 -20.95 9.07 1.28
N GLN A 143 -20.62 8.84 0.01
CA GLN A 143 -21.58 8.90 -1.10
C GLN A 143 -22.72 7.88 -0.94
N GLU A 144 -22.42 6.72 -0.32
CA GLU A 144 -23.43 5.71 0.04
C GLU A 144 -24.23 6.05 1.31
N GLY A 145 -23.92 7.16 1.98
CA GLY A 145 -24.62 7.62 3.19
C GLY A 145 -24.27 6.82 4.44
N ILE A 146 -23.05 6.27 4.51
CA ILE A 146 -22.54 5.57 5.69
C ILE A 146 -21.90 6.60 6.62
N GLU A 147 -22.44 6.76 7.83
CA GLU A 147 -22.00 7.74 8.82
C GLU A 147 -20.94 7.16 9.78
N LYS A 148 -21.09 5.88 10.15
CA LYS A 148 -20.22 5.20 11.10
C LYS A 148 -19.02 4.59 10.36
N VAL A 149 -18.02 5.41 10.09
CA VAL A 149 -16.79 5.02 9.35
C VAL A 149 -15.61 5.21 10.27
N TYR A 150 -14.81 4.17 10.45
CA TYR A 150 -13.67 4.18 11.36
C TYR A 150 -12.41 3.64 10.68
N LEU A 151 -11.27 4.24 11.01
CA LEU A 151 -9.95 3.81 10.55
C LEU A 151 -9.16 3.21 11.71
N HIS A 152 -8.67 2.01 11.53
CA HIS A 152 -7.63 1.39 12.33
C HIS A 152 -6.31 1.54 11.58
N ALA A 153 -5.57 2.57 11.90
CA ALA A 153 -4.37 2.98 11.19
C ALA A 153 -3.17 2.10 11.58
N PHE A 154 -2.54 1.45 10.58
CA PHE A 154 -1.26 0.80 10.81
C PHE A 154 -0.14 1.73 10.36
N THR A 155 0.84 1.98 11.24
CA THR A 155 2.00 2.82 10.93
C THR A 155 3.11 2.00 10.30
N ASP A 156 3.83 2.59 9.33
CA ASP A 156 4.79 1.90 8.47
C ASP A 156 6.21 1.88 9.06
N GLY A 157 7.03 2.87 8.77
CA GLY A 157 8.42 2.99 9.26
C GLY A 157 9.42 1.98 8.67
N ARG A 158 9.00 1.18 7.67
CA ARG A 158 9.85 0.20 6.98
C ARG A 158 9.95 0.49 5.48
N ASP A 159 8.82 0.76 4.83
CA ASP A 159 8.77 1.14 3.42
C ASP A 159 8.79 2.67 3.28
N THR A 160 8.59 3.39 4.38
CA THR A 160 8.74 4.85 4.54
C THR A 160 9.79 5.18 5.60
N GLY A 161 10.10 6.46 5.77
CA GLY A 161 10.97 6.92 6.86
C GLY A 161 10.43 6.51 8.23
N PRO A 162 11.31 6.21 9.19
CA PRO A 162 10.91 5.62 10.48
C PRO A 162 10.14 6.57 11.42
N PHE A 163 10.03 7.86 11.06
CA PHE A 163 9.35 8.90 11.83
C PHE A 163 8.44 9.77 10.96
N THR A 164 7.83 9.20 9.94
CA THR A 164 6.91 9.88 9.01
C THR A 164 5.45 9.58 9.29
N GLY A 165 5.18 8.56 10.11
CA GLY A 165 3.83 8.07 10.39
C GLY A 165 2.91 9.13 10.99
N LYS A 166 3.44 10.02 11.85
CA LYS A 166 2.66 11.13 12.40
C LYS A 166 2.09 12.02 11.29
N THR A 167 2.91 12.37 10.30
CA THR A 167 2.47 13.19 9.16
C THR A 167 1.38 12.49 8.36
N PHE A 168 1.47 11.18 8.14
CA PHE A 168 0.43 10.43 7.43
C PHE A 168 -0.87 10.32 8.24
N ILE A 169 -0.78 10.19 9.56
CA ILE A 169 -1.96 10.26 10.44
C ILE A 169 -2.63 11.63 10.36
N GLU A 170 -1.87 12.73 10.46
CA GLU A 170 -2.38 14.09 10.32
C GLU A 170 -3.06 14.31 8.95
N GLN A 171 -2.49 13.79 7.88
CA GLN A 171 -3.10 13.84 6.54
C GLN A 171 -4.41 13.07 6.48
N ALA A 172 -4.48 11.88 7.08
CA ALA A 172 -5.70 11.08 7.12
C ALA A 172 -6.80 11.75 7.93
N GLU A 173 -6.48 12.31 9.10
CA GLU A 173 -7.41 13.09 9.92
C GLU A 173 -7.95 14.31 9.15
N ALA A 174 -7.06 15.07 8.51
CA ALA A 174 -7.45 16.25 7.72
C ALA A 174 -8.38 15.87 6.55
N GLN A 175 -8.08 14.78 5.86
CA GLN A 175 -8.91 14.31 4.75
C GLN A 175 -10.28 13.82 5.22
N MET A 176 -10.36 13.08 6.31
CA MET A 176 -11.63 12.64 6.90
C MET A 176 -12.45 13.83 7.39
N ALA A 177 -11.82 14.82 8.01
CA ALA A 177 -12.47 16.07 8.41
C ALA A 177 -13.02 16.86 7.19
N ALA A 178 -12.25 16.96 6.11
CA ALA A 178 -12.68 17.60 4.86
C ALA A 178 -13.85 16.86 4.20
N LEU A 179 -13.85 15.54 4.27
CA LEU A 179 -14.97 14.71 3.81
C LEU A 179 -16.19 14.80 4.75
N GLY A 180 -15.99 15.16 6.02
CA GLY A 180 -17.05 15.20 7.05
C GLY A 180 -17.52 13.80 7.45
N VAL A 181 -16.71 12.78 7.28
CA VAL A 181 -16.98 11.41 7.67
C VAL A 181 -15.68 10.66 7.94
N GLY A 182 -15.69 9.79 8.95
CA GLY A 182 -14.57 8.96 9.35
C GLY A 182 -13.81 9.53 10.54
N GLU A 183 -13.33 8.62 11.40
CA GLU A 183 -12.50 8.92 12.57
C GLU A 183 -11.46 7.82 12.75
N ILE A 184 -10.28 8.18 13.23
CA ILE A 184 -9.26 7.17 13.57
C ILE A 184 -9.60 6.59 14.93
N ALA A 185 -9.89 5.29 14.97
CA ALA A 185 -10.27 4.58 16.18
C ALA A 185 -9.09 3.91 16.89
N SER A 186 -8.04 3.55 16.16
CA SER A 186 -6.82 2.98 16.74
C SER A 186 -5.59 3.23 15.88
N VAL A 187 -4.42 3.19 16.52
CA VAL A 187 -3.09 3.21 15.87
C VAL A 187 -2.31 2.00 16.31
N THR A 188 -1.68 1.30 15.37
CA THR A 188 -0.86 0.11 15.63
C THR A 188 0.29 0.04 14.63
N GLY A 189 1.52 -0.12 15.09
CA GLY A 189 2.67 -0.33 14.22
C GLY A 189 2.58 -1.66 13.47
N ARG A 190 3.09 -1.68 12.24
CA ARG A 190 3.06 -2.88 11.37
C ARG A 190 3.79 -4.07 11.98
N TYR A 191 4.71 -3.88 12.91
CA TYR A 191 5.37 -4.95 13.65
C TYR A 191 4.37 -5.85 14.38
N TRP A 192 3.27 -5.27 14.86
CA TRP A 192 2.19 -5.97 15.57
C TRP A 192 1.07 -6.40 14.62
N ALA A 193 0.61 -5.48 13.78
CA ALA A 193 -0.58 -5.68 12.95
C ALA A 193 -0.31 -6.45 11.66
N MET A 194 0.96 -6.56 11.23
CA MET A 194 1.36 -7.22 9.97
C MET A 194 2.52 -8.18 10.21
N ASP A 195 2.47 -8.94 11.32
CA ASP A 195 3.47 -9.95 11.60
C ASP A 195 3.49 -11.02 10.49
N ARG A 196 4.70 -11.39 10.07
CA ARG A 196 4.95 -12.43 9.07
C ARG A 196 5.97 -13.48 9.55
N ASP A 197 6.24 -13.46 10.87
CA ASP A 197 7.21 -14.34 11.52
C ASP A 197 6.53 -15.43 12.35
N ASN A 198 5.18 -15.57 12.22
CA ASN A 198 4.32 -16.45 13.00
C ASN A 198 4.41 -16.19 14.52
N ARG A 199 4.59 -14.93 14.89
CA ARG A 199 4.61 -14.47 16.27
C ARG A 199 3.19 -14.14 16.72
N TRP A 200 2.45 -15.15 17.10
CA TRP A 200 1.04 -15.06 17.49
C TRP A 200 0.80 -14.12 18.66
N ASP A 201 1.78 -13.97 19.55
CA ASP A 201 1.80 -12.99 20.63
C ASP A 201 1.65 -11.54 20.11
N ARG A 202 2.31 -11.20 19.00
CA ARG A 202 2.17 -9.89 18.36
C ARG A 202 0.80 -9.70 17.73
N VAL A 203 0.37 -10.70 16.96
CA VAL A 203 -0.94 -10.69 16.30
C VAL A 203 -2.06 -10.54 17.32
N GLN A 204 -1.95 -11.25 18.46
CA GLN A 204 -2.94 -11.19 19.53
C GLN A 204 -3.09 -9.78 20.11
N ARG A 205 -1.99 -9.05 20.34
CA ARG A 205 -2.03 -7.68 20.85
C ARG A 205 -2.78 -6.74 19.89
N ALA A 206 -2.48 -6.82 18.58
CA ALA A 206 -3.17 -6.03 17.58
C ALA A 206 -4.66 -6.39 17.50
N TYR A 207 -4.99 -7.69 17.50
CA TYR A 207 -6.36 -8.17 17.47
C TYR A 207 -7.17 -7.72 18.70
N ASP A 208 -6.59 -7.81 19.88
CA ASP A 208 -7.24 -7.42 21.13
C ASP A 208 -7.53 -5.92 21.16
N CYS A 209 -6.61 -5.08 20.65
CA CYS A 209 -6.84 -3.65 20.48
C CYS A 209 -8.01 -3.40 19.51
N LEU A 210 -7.99 -3.99 18.31
CA LEU A 210 -9.04 -3.81 17.31
C LEU A 210 -10.44 -4.20 17.82
N THR A 211 -10.52 -5.23 18.67
CA THR A 211 -11.79 -5.75 19.20
C THR A 211 -12.14 -5.23 20.60
N GLY A 212 -11.24 -4.44 21.20
CA GLY A 212 -11.44 -3.92 22.56
C GLY A 212 -11.39 -4.98 23.67
N ARG A 213 -10.79 -6.16 23.40
CA ARG A 213 -10.67 -7.24 24.40
C ARG A 213 -9.67 -6.89 25.49
N THR A 214 -8.53 -6.35 25.10
CA THR A 214 -7.50 -5.88 26.02
C THR A 214 -7.05 -4.50 25.54
N ILE A 215 -7.12 -3.52 26.41
CA ILE A 215 -6.71 -2.14 26.11
C ILE A 215 -5.39 -1.91 26.83
N GLU A 216 -4.29 -1.89 26.07
CA GLU A 216 -2.96 -1.67 26.62
C GLU A 216 -2.64 -0.19 26.75
N LYS A 217 -2.97 0.60 25.73
CA LYS A 217 -2.74 2.04 25.69
C LYS A 217 -3.94 2.78 25.11
N THR A 218 -4.17 3.97 25.63
CA THR A 218 -5.22 4.88 25.16
C THR A 218 -4.66 6.28 25.01
N PHE A 219 -5.17 7.02 24.02
CA PHE A 219 -4.80 8.39 23.74
C PHE A 219 -6.04 9.19 23.34
N SER A 220 -5.97 10.51 23.53
CA SER A 220 -7.01 11.44 23.08
C SER A 220 -6.95 11.76 21.59
N SER A 221 -5.80 11.47 20.92
CA SER A 221 -5.65 11.63 19.47
C SER A 221 -4.72 10.56 18.90
N ALA A 222 -4.87 10.28 17.61
CA ALA A 222 -4.01 9.34 16.92
C ALA A 222 -2.58 9.88 16.78
N THR A 223 -2.42 11.19 16.60
CA THR A 223 -1.12 11.86 16.56
C THR A 223 -0.38 11.77 17.87
N ASP A 224 -1.07 11.86 19.02
CA ASP A 224 -0.46 11.71 20.36
C ASP A 224 0.04 10.27 20.58
N ALA A 225 -0.68 9.27 20.08
CA ALA A 225 -0.25 7.88 20.16
C ALA A 225 1.08 7.66 19.42
N VAL A 226 1.23 8.22 18.21
CA VAL A 226 2.48 8.13 17.44
C VAL A 226 3.58 8.95 18.12
N GLN A 227 3.30 10.16 18.58
CA GLN A 227 4.27 11.02 19.27
C GLN A 227 4.79 10.34 20.54
N ALA A 228 3.92 9.74 21.33
CA ALA A 228 4.32 9.02 22.54
C ALA A 228 5.31 7.89 22.25
N GLN A 229 5.16 7.20 21.11
CA GLN A 229 6.12 6.19 20.67
C GLN A 229 7.47 6.80 20.30
N TYR A 230 7.50 7.99 19.69
CA TYR A 230 8.75 8.67 19.36
C TYR A 230 9.50 9.12 20.60
N ASP A 231 8.77 9.64 21.59
CA ASP A 231 9.34 10.18 22.82
C ASP A 231 9.77 9.10 23.81
N ASN A 232 8.96 8.05 23.94
CA ASN A 232 9.12 7.00 24.94
C ASN A 232 8.96 5.59 24.34
N PRO A 233 9.87 5.15 23.47
CA PRO A 233 9.85 3.78 22.92
C PRO A 233 10.11 2.77 24.05
N GLU A 234 9.51 1.57 23.96
CA GLU A 234 9.71 0.52 24.96
C GLU A 234 11.19 0.15 25.13
N THR A 235 11.95 0.18 24.05
CA THR A 235 13.42 -0.01 24.05
C THR A 235 14.07 0.89 23.02
N SER A 236 15.37 1.12 23.13
CA SER A 236 16.12 1.90 22.14
C SER A 236 16.12 1.26 20.73
N GLY A 237 15.89 -0.05 20.64
CA GLY A 237 15.80 -0.80 19.38
C GLY A 237 14.41 -0.81 18.75
N THR A 238 13.38 -0.31 19.46
CA THR A 238 12.00 -0.28 18.98
C THR A 238 11.49 1.15 18.76
N LYS A 239 12.36 2.02 18.24
CA LYS A 239 11.99 3.39 17.89
C LYS A 239 11.28 3.47 16.55
N GLY A 240 10.34 4.43 16.46
CA GLY A 240 9.69 4.81 15.21
C GLY A 240 8.37 4.09 14.95
N ASP A 241 7.82 4.39 13.79
CA ASP A 241 6.48 4.05 13.34
C ASP A 241 6.19 2.55 13.38
N GLU A 242 7.15 1.75 12.93
CA GLU A 242 7.01 0.30 12.83
C GLU A 242 6.56 -0.36 14.14
N PHE A 243 6.98 0.22 15.27
CA PHE A 243 6.82 -0.35 16.59
C PHE A 243 5.75 0.34 17.45
N CYS A 244 4.94 1.24 16.90
CA CYS A 244 3.84 1.86 17.64
C CYS A 244 3.00 0.77 18.32
N PRO A 245 2.91 0.77 19.66
CA PRO A 245 2.13 -0.27 20.35
C PRO A 245 0.64 -0.10 20.03
N PRO A 246 -0.13 -1.21 20.01
CA PRO A 246 -1.57 -1.16 19.80
C PRO A 246 -2.25 -0.20 20.77
N SER A 247 -2.87 0.84 20.25
CA SER A 247 -3.41 1.97 21.01
C SER A 247 -4.80 2.32 20.52
N LEU A 248 -5.77 2.43 21.44
CA LEU A 248 -7.11 2.93 21.14
C LEU A 248 -7.17 4.45 21.31
N ILE A 249 -7.97 5.08 20.46
CA ILE A 249 -8.26 6.50 20.55
C ILE A 249 -9.60 6.69 21.27
N LEU A 250 -9.62 7.60 22.23
CA LEU A 250 -10.77 7.88 23.06
C LEU A 250 -11.54 9.09 22.54
N ALA A 251 -12.86 9.01 22.58
CA ALA A 251 -13.75 10.14 22.42
C ALA A 251 -13.73 11.04 23.66
N GLU A 252 -14.39 12.19 23.59
CA GLU A 252 -14.47 13.16 24.70
C GLU A 252 -15.08 12.60 25.99
N ASP A 253 -15.93 11.57 25.88
CA ASP A 253 -16.53 10.87 27.02
C ASP A 253 -15.61 9.83 27.68
N GLY A 254 -14.36 9.69 27.16
CA GLY A 254 -13.36 8.75 27.66
C GLY A 254 -13.58 7.30 27.22
N GLN A 255 -14.56 7.04 26.34
CA GLN A 255 -14.74 5.71 25.75
C GLN A 255 -13.96 5.60 24.43
N PRO A 256 -13.57 4.38 24.00
CA PRO A 256 -13.00 4.19 22.68
C PRO A 256 -13.94 4.74 21.58
N ILE A 257 -13.39 5.50 20.62
CA ILE A 257 -14.14 5.99 19.45
C ILE A 257 -14.89 4.84 18.79
N ALA A 258 -14.18 3.75 18.50
CA ALA A 258 -14.80 2.50 18.03
C ALA A 258 -13.90 1.30 18.26
N THR A 259 -14.54 0.13 18.33
CA THR A 259 -13.91 -1.19 18.24
C THR A 259 -14.73 -2.06 17.31
N ILE A 260 -14.10 -3.02 16.64
CA ILE A 260 -14.79 -3.92 15.71
C ILE A 260 -15.69 -4.86 16.49
N LYS A 261 -16.97 -4.89 16.13
CA LYS A 261 -18.03 -5.70 16.78
C LYS A 261 -18.64 -6.69 15.80
N CYS A 262 -19.31 -7.68 16.36
CA CYS A 262 -20.09 -8.62 15.56
C CYS A 262 -21.17 -7.85 14.74
N GLY A 263 -21.21 -8.09 13.43
CA GLY A 263 -22.12 -7.43 12.52
C GLY A 263 -21.55 -6.20 11.80
N ASP A 264 -20.35 -5.73 12.17
CA ASP A 264 -19.66 -4.70 11.42
C ASP A 264 -19.05 -5.23 10.11
N SER A 265 -18.77 -4.35 9.19
CA SER A 265 -17.97 -4.68 8.00
C SER A 265 -16.55 -4.15 8.13
N VAL A 266 -15.57 -4.95 7.72
CA VAL A 266 -14.16 -4.58 7.74
C VAL A 266 -13.59 -4.64 6.33
N LEU A 267 -12.94 -3.57 5.90
CA LEU A 267 -12.20 -3.49 4.65
C LEU A 267 -10.70 -3.34 4.95
N PHE A 268 -9.94 -4.35 4.56
CA PHE A 268 -8.48 -4.31 4.66
C PHE A 268 -7.94 -3.60 3.41
N ILE A 269 -7.27 -2.45 3.58
CA ILE A 269 -6.86 -1.59 2.45
C ILE A 269 -5.53 -2.02 1.81
N ASN A 270 -4.81 -2.96 2.39
CA ASN A 270 -3.59 -3.46 1.78
C ASN A 270 -3.94 -4.30 0.55
N PHE A 271 -3.30 -4.03 -0.59
CA PHE A 271 -3.51 -4.75 -1.84
C PHE A 271 -2.42 -5.81 -2.11
N ARG A 272 -1.34 -5.80 -1.34
CA ARG A 272 -0.30 -6.81 -1.42
C ARG A 272 -0.59 -7.93 -0.43
N GLY A 273 -0.61 -9.18 -0.92
CA GLY A 273 -0.76 -10.39 -0.11
C GLY A 273 0.49 -10.76 0.69
#